data_d054968ebe307a72aa5cf923e5a7bb91
#
_entry.id   d054968ebe307a72aa5cf923e5a7bb91
#
_cell.length_a   1.000
_cell.length_b   1.000
_cell.length_c   1.000
_cell.angle_alpha   90.00
_cell.angle_beta   90.00
_cell.angle_gamma   90.00
#
_symmetry.space_group_name_H-M   'P 1'
#
loop_
_entity.id
_entity.type
_entity.pdbx_description
1 polymer ?
#
loop_
_entity_poly.entity_id
_entity_poly.type
_entity_poly.pdbx_seq_one_letter_code
_entity_poly.pdbx_strand_id
1 'polypeptide(L)'
;SGIRLQESLCWAKTSAMGDPPTDGWPALSNSDQRMHMDYPNMYLTHPPQWETPESVELILYYSDVKTCGGPTHIVPRQGPDDRAYQWPYANMPGAGLHKFINDRTTAERFLRNKDPELYEFRKQLYEREVAVGYSLGTALIYRHDLWHRGTPLTTEREVTRHIHSLSFRKAQSEYCTPWSSGLARALYGRGEAILTRASITQRCVLGFPAPGHPYWNPDTIEAVKARYPGKMDMRPYEDALSEKVP
;
A
#
# COMPACT_ATOMS: atom_id res chain seq x y z
N SER A 1 15.48 5.42 20.39
CA SER A 1 14.63 5.10 19.23
C SER A 1 14.17 6.40 18.60
N GLY A 2 14.34 6.57 17.30
CA GLY A 2 13.97 7.78 16.58
C GLY A 2 12.89 7.49 15.54
N ILE A 3 12.16 8.55 15.15
CA ILE A 3 11.25 8.56 14.01
C ILE A 3 11.90 9.38 12.91
N ARG A 4 11.73 8.98 11.66
CA ARG A 4 12.17 9.74 10.49
C ARG A 4 11.00 10.01 9.57
N LEU A 5 10.93 11.23 9.06
CA LEU A 5 10.07 11.58 7.96
C LEU A 5 10.60 10.88 6.69
N GLN A 6 9.72 10.16 6.04
CA GLN A 6 10.03 9.41 4.82
C GLN A 6 9.55 10.15 3.57
N GLU A 7 8.34 10.66 3.62
CA GLU A 7 7.72 11.39 2.51
C GLU A 7 6.84 12.51 3.04
N SER A 8 6.69 13.57 2.25
CA SER A 8 5.81 14.70 2.51
C SER A 8 5.21 15.18 1.20
N LEU A 9 3.90 14.99 1.03
CA LEU A 9 3.19 15.31 -0.20
C LEU A 9 1.91 16.12 0.09
N CYS A 10 1.77 17.25 -0.59
CA CYS A 10 0.51 17.98 -0.62
C CYS A 10 -0.33 17.53 -1.82
N TRP A 11 -1.56 17.17 -1.57
CA TRP A 11 -2.49 16.72 -2.58
C TRP A 11 -3.67 17.67 -2.69
N ALA A 12 -4.06 17.98 -3.94
CA ALA A 12 -5.29 18.67 -4.24
C ALA A 12 -6.18 17.77 -5.11
N LYS A 13 -7.43 17.61 -4.74
CA LYS A 13 -8.46 16.93 -5.54
C LYS A 13 -9.59 17.89 -5.79
N THR A 14 -9.94 18.14 -7.05
CA THR A 14 -10.98 19.07 -7.46
C THR A 14 -12.17 18.31 -8.05
N SER A 15 -13.39 18.69 -7.68
CA SER A 15 -14.62 18.06 -8.19
C SER A 15 -14.82 18.25 -9.70
N ALA A 16 -14.27 19.31 -10.27
CA ALA A 16 -14.28 19.57 -11.70
C ALA A 16 -13.27 18.75 -12.52
N MET A 17 -12.38 18.00 -11.86
CA MET A 17 -11.47 17.12 -12.58
C MET A 17 -12.23 16.01 -13.27
N GLY A 18 -12.13 15.95 -14.61
CA GLY A 18 -12.65 14.87 -15.42
C GLY A 18 -11.96 13.52 -15.13
N ASP A 19 -12.37 12.50 -15.87
CA ASP A 19 -11.72 11.19 -15.80
C ASP A 19 -10.22 11.32 -16.11
N PRO A 20 -9.36 10.59 -15.36
CA PRO A 20 -7.94 10.58 -15.66
C PRO A 20 -7.70 10.04 -17.07
N PRO A 21 -6.69 10.52 -17.77
CA PRO A 21 -6.24 9.83 -18.97
C PRO A 21 -5.98 8.36 -18.63
N THR A 22 -6.23 7.46 -19.56
CA THR A 22 -6.15 5.99 -19.36
C THR A 22 -4.80 5.50 -18.83
N ASP A 23 -3.78 6.31 -18.98
CA ASP A 23 -2.39 6.15 -18.51
C ASP A 23 -1.96 7.20 -17.49
N GLY A 24 -2.88 8.04 -17.03
CA GLY A 24 -2.62 9.13 -16.12
C GLY A 24 -2.68 8.79 -14.64
N TRP A 25 -2.22 9.72 -13.85
CA TRP A 25 -2.10 9.63 -12.41
C TRP A 25 -3.47 9.78 -11.72
N PRO A 26 -3.93 8.80 -10.91
CA PRO A 26 -5.26 8.86 -10.27
C PRO A 26 -5.49 10.07 -9.37
N ALA A 27 -4.42 10.64 -8.84
CA ALA A 27 -4.49 11.79 -7.95
C ALA A 27 -4.95 13.09 -8.65
N LEU A 28 -4.89 13.12 -9.98
CA LEU A 28 -5.31 14.27 -10.78
C LEU A 28 -6.77 14.19 -11.22
N SER A 29 -7.50 13.19 -10.80
CA SER A 29 -8.91 13.01 -11.15
C SER A 29 -9.80 13.01 -9.93
N ASN A 30 -11.08 13.33 -10.11
CA ASN A 30 -12.11 13.15 -9.09
C ASN A 30 -12.61 11.69 -9.02
N SER A 31 -11.91 10.75 -9.62
CA SER A 31 -12.30 9.34 -9.62
C SER A 31 -12.14 8.69 -8.24
N ASP A 32 -12.87 7.62 -8.05
CA ASP A 32 -12.71 6.71 -6.93
C ASP A 32 -11.32 6.04 -6.99
N GLN A 33 -10.71 5.86 -5.84
CA GLN A 33 -9.52 5.04 -5.74
C GLN A 33 -9.91 3.60 -5.40
N ARG A 34 -9.16 2.64 -5.93
CA ARG A 34 -9.29 1.26 -5.49
C ARG A 34 -8.91 1.11 -4.01
N MET A 35 -9.54 0.16 -3.34
CA MET A 35 -9.08 -0.29 -2.02
C MET A 35 -7.63 -0.78 -2.13
N HIS A 36 -6.72 -0.25 -1.32
CA HIS A 36 -5.29 -0.55 -1.36
C HIS A 36 -4.63 -0.39 0.02
N MET A 37 -3.40 -0.83 0.10
CA MET A 37 -2.45 -0.52 1.18
C MET A 37 -1.30 0.29 0.59
N ASP A 38 -0.68 1.15 1.40
CA ASP A 38 0.46 1.95 0.95
C ASP A 38 1.79 1.19 1.00
N TYR A 39 1.88 0.13 1.81
CA TYR A 39 3.14 -0.59 1.96
C TYR A 39 3.77 -1.06 0.63
N PRO A 40 3.01 -1.50 -0.40
CA PRO A 40 3.63 -1.90 -1.66
C PRO A 40 4.32 -0.74 -2.41
N ASN A 41 3.95 0.49 -2.09
CA ASN A 41 4.57 1.69 -2.65
C ASN A 41 5.77 2.18 -1.83
N MET A 42 5.77 1.89 -0.52
CA MET A 42 6.74 2.41 0.45
C MET A 42 7.78 1.38 0.88
N TYR A 43 7.50 0.09 0.69
CA TYR A 43 8.38 -1.00 1.12
C TYR A 43 8.68 -1.99 0.02
N LEU A 44 9.87 -2.58 0.09
CA LEU A 44 10.23 -3.72 -0.74
C LEU A 44 9.69 -5.04 -0.17
N THR A 45 9.37 -5.06 1.11
CA THR A 45 8.94 -6.23 1.86
C THR A 45 7.67 -5.94 2.64
N HIS A 46 7.06 -6.96 3.23
CA HIS A 46 5.91 -6.81 4.12
C HIS A 46 6.37 -6.37 5.52
N PRO A 47 5.57 -5.59 6.28
CA PRO A 47 5.81 -5.37 7.70
C PRO A 47 5.94 -6.70 8.46
N PRO A 48 6.95 -6.88 9.34
CA PRO A 48 7.28 -8.20 9.90
C PRO A 48 6.29 -8.68 10.96
N GLN A 49 5.59 -7.77 11.61
CA GLN A 49 4.72 -8.09 12.74
C GLN A 49 3.46 -7.25 12.73
N TRP A 50 2.36 -7.88 13.11
CA TRP A 50 1.06 -7.23 13.30
C TRP A 50 1.09 -6.10 14.34
N GLU A 51 1.65 -6.39 15.52
CA GLU A 51 1.60 -5.50 16.68
C GLU A 51 2.58 -4.32 16.57
N THR A 52 3.63 -4.49 15.79
CA THR A 52 4.71 -3.54 15.70
C THR A 52 4.72 -2.83 14.35
N PRO A 53 4.08 -1.66 14.23
CA PRO A 53 4.13 -0.90 13.00
C PRO A 53 5.55 -0.36 12.80
N GLU A 54 6.09 -0.58 11.60
CA GLU A 54 7.39 -0.05 11.20
C GLU A 54 7.28 1.37 10.65
N SER A 55 6.09 1.72 10.20
CA SER A 55 5.78 3.06 9.72
C SER A 55 4.30 3.37 9.76
N VAL A 56 4.03 4.65 9.72
CA VAL A 56 2.68 5.21 9.73
C VAL A 56 2.56 6.32 8.70
N GLU A 57 1.36 6.45 8.19
CA GLU A 57 0.91 7.59 7.40
C GLU A 57 0.12 8.53 8.29
N LEU A 58 0.33 9.83 8.10
CA LEU A 58 -0.47 10.88 8.68
C LEU A 58 -1.06 11.70 7.55
N ILE A 59 -2.39 11.72 7.43
CA ILE A 59 -3.10 12.62 6.53
C ILE A 59 -3.66 13.78 7.35
N LEU A 60 -3.17 14.97 7.07
CA LEU A 60 -3.69 16.22 7.63
C LEU A 60 -4.67 16.84 6.63
N TYR A 61 -5.91 17.06 7.05
CA TYR A 61 -6.95 17.65 6.21
C TYR A 61 -6.98 19.17 6.37
N TYR A 62 -6.87 19.87 5.23
CA TYR A 62 -7.03 21.32 5.13
C TYR A 62 -8.41 21.71 4.58
N SER A 63 -9.35 20.77 4.57
CA SER A 63 -10.71 20.94 4.09
C SER A 63 -11.69 20.27 5.03
N ASP A 64 -12.99 20.55 4.85
CA ASP A 64 -14.06 19.94 5.64
C ASP A 64 -14.91 19.01 4.77
N VAL A 65 -15.24 17.82 5.29
CA VAL A 65 -16.04 16.82 4.57
C VAL A 65 -17.45 17.33 4.24
N LYS A 66 -18.01 18.19 5.09
CA LYS A 66 -19.33 18.79 4.84
C LYS A 66 -19.32 19.71 3.62
N THR A 67 -18.17 20.30 3.33
CA THR A 67 -17.99 21.19 2.17
C THR A 67 -17.60 20.42 0.92
N CYS A 68 -16.69 19.44 1.05
CA CYS A 68 -16.08 18.78 -0.10
C CYS A 68 -16.69 17.40 -0.41
N GLY A 69 -17.27 16.73 0.58
CA GLY A 69 -17.55 15.29 0.46
C GLY A 69 -16.25 14.49 0.35
N GLY A 70 -16.32 13.33 -0.26
CA GLY A 70 -15.16 12.51 -0.61
C GLY A 70 -14.27 12.08 0.57
N PRO A 71 -14.83 11.44 1.62
CA PRO A 71 -14.04 10.98 2.75
C PRO A 71 -13.02 9.91 2.34
N THR A 72 -11.95 9.80 3.11
CA THR A 72 -11.12 8.59 3.06
C THR A 72 -11.89 7.46 3.71
N HIS A 73 -11.95 6.29 3.06
CA HIS A 73 -12.50 5.08 3.64
C HIS A 73 -11.37 4.19 4.12
N ILE A 74 -11.57 3.55 5.25
CA ILE A 74 -10.63 2.61 5.87
C ILE A 74 -11.35 1.32 6.21
N VAL A 75 -10.62 0.21 6.28
CA VAL A 75 -11.10 -1.07 6.80
C VAL A 75 -10.51 -1.29 8.18
N PRO A 76 -11.26 -1.11 9.26
CA PRO A 76 -10.74 -1.32 10.61
C PRO A 76 -10.27 -2.76 10.82
N ARG A 77 -9.14 -2.94 11.49
CA ARG A 77 -8.64 -4.25 11.90
C ARG A 77 -9.49 -4.84 13.02
N GLN A 78 -9.76 -6.12 12.92
CA GLN A 78 -10.60 -6.88 13.88
C GLN A 78 -9.78 -7.81 14.78
N GLY A 79 -8.55 -7.43 15.10
CA GLY A 79 -7.64 -8.20 15.94
C GLY A 79 -6.47 -8.80 15.15
N PRO A 80 -5.59 -9.56 15.82
CA PRO A 80 -4.39 -10.15 15.19
C PRO A 80 -4.75 -11.22 14.16
N ASP A 81 -5.86 -11.93 14.31
CA ASP A 81 -6.28 -13.00 13.41
C ASP A 81 -7.16 -12.53 12.26
N ASP A 82 -7.28 -11.23 12.05
CA ASP A 82 -8.07 -10.67 10.96
C ASP A 82 -7.48 -11.06 9.59
N ARG A 83 -8.17 -11.96 8.90
CA ARG A 83 -7.77 -12.46 7.57
C ARG A 83 -7.54 -11.35 6.54
N ALA A 84 -8.21 -10.21 6.69
CA ALA A 84 -8.00 -9.07 5.80
C ALA A 84 -6.57 -8.51 5.87
N TYR A 85 -5.83 -8.84 6.92
CA TYR A 85 -4.49 -8.35 7.19
C TYR A 85 -3.43 -9.46 7.26
N GLN A 86 -3.81 -10.67 6.85
CA GLN A 86 -2.90 -11.81 6.75
C GLN A 86 -2.49 -12.06 5.30
N TRP A 87 -1.32 -12.64 5.11
CA TRP A 87 -0.88 -13.14 3.83
C TRP A 87 -1.52 -14.50 3.52
N PRO A 88 -1.77 -14.80 2.25
CA PRO A 88 -1.45 -14.02 1.03
C PRO A 88 -2.52 -12.98 0.64
N TYR A 89 -3.58 -12.80 1.41
CA TYR A 89 -4.76 -12.00 1.06
C TYR A 89 -4.48 -10.49 0.91
N ALA A 90 -3.34 -10.01 1.38
CA ALA A 90 -2.96 -8.60 1.21
C ALA A 90 -2.59 -8.20 -0.23
N ASN A 91 -2.59 -9.14 -1.18
CA ASN A 91 -2.32 -8.84 -2.58
C ASN A 91 -3.54 -8.24 -3.29
N MET A 92 -3.28 -7.22 -4.10
CA MET A 92 -4.29 -6.49 -4.86
C MET A 92 -3.83 -6.28 -6.31
N PRO A 93 -4.74 -5.98 -7.25
CA PRO A 93 -4.31 -5.52 -8.57
C PRO A 93 -3.30 -4.37 -8.44
N GLY A 94 -2.09 -4.58 -8.99
CA GLY A 94 -0.95 -3.68 -8.85
C GLY A 94 0.05 -4.09 -7.78
N ALA A 95 -0.24 -5.12 -6.99
CA ALA A 95 0.69 -5.78 -6.11
C ALA A 95 0.62 -7.29 -6.38
N GLY A 96 1.77 -7.97 -6.42
CA GLY A 96 1.82 -9.41 -6.71
C GLY A 96 1.54 -9.77 -8.16
N LEU A 97 0.58 -10.66 -8.40
CA LEU A 97 0.31 -11.26 -9.72
C LEU A 97 -0.41 -10.33 -10.70
N HIS A 98 -1.22 -9.41 -10.21
CA HIS A 98 -2.13 -8.65 -11.04
C HIS A 98 -1.66 -7.22 -11.25
N LYS A 99 -1.88 -6.70 -12.46
CA LYS A 99 -1.58 -5.29 -12.75
C LYS A 99 -2.51 -4.38 -11.95
N PHE A 100 -2.04 -3.17 -11.71
CA PHE A 100 -2.82 -2.10 -11.09
C PHE A 100 -4.04 -1.72 -11.94
N ILE A 101 -5.22 -1.74 -11.35
CA ILE A 101 -6.47 -1.26 -11.93
C ILE A 101 -7.13 -0.39 -10.89
N ASN A 102 -7.23 0.91 -11.16
CA ASN A 102 -7.79 1.87 -10.21
C ASN A 102 -9.33 1.86 -10.19
N ASP A 103 -9.96 1.83 -11.37
CA ASP A 103 -11.41 1.79 -11.46
C ASP A 103 -11.99 0.52 -10.83
N ARG A 104 -12.91 0.69 -9.88
CA ARG A 104 -13.49 -0.40 -9.10
C ARG A 104 -14.21 -1.42 -9.99
N THR A 105 -15.06 -0.96 -10.88
CA THR A 105 -15.88 -1.84 -11.73
C THR A 105 -15.02 -2.68 -12.67
N THR A 106 -14.00 -2.05 -13.25
CA THR A 106 -13.03 -2.75 -14.13
C THR A 106 -12.19 -3.73 -13.34
N ALA A 107 -11.72 -3.38 -12.14
CA ALA A 107 -10.96 -4.27 -11.28
C ALA A 107 -11.79 -5.50 -10.85
N GLU A 108 -13.03 -5.28 -10.44
CA GLU A 108 -13.93 -6.36 -10.03
C GLU A 108 -14.28 -7.30 -11.19
N ARG A 109 -14.53 -6.77 -12.38
CA ARG A 109 -14.76 -7.58 -13.59
C ARG A 109 -13.53 -8.41 -13.96
N PHE A 110 -12.35 -7.79 -13.90
CA PHE A 110 -11.09 -8.47 -14.17
C PHE A 110 -10.85 -9.62 -13.17
N LEU A 111 -10.97 -9.34 -11.86
CA LEU A 111 -10.72 -10.32 -10.81
C LEU A 111 -11.75 -11.46 -10.83
N ARG A 112 -13.03 -11.17 -11.03
CA ARG A 112 -14.06 -12.20 -11.14
C ARG A 112 -13.73 -13.27 -12.16
N ASN A 113 -13.07 -12.89 -13.25
CA ASN A 113 -12.69 -13.79 -14.33
C ASN A 113 -11.31 -14.43 -14.15
N LYS A 114 -10.39 -13.78 -13.45
CA LYS A 114 -8.98 -14.19 -13.38
C LYS A 114 -8.57 -14.76 -12.03
N ASP A 115 -9.22 -14.30 -10.97
CA ASP A 115 -8.92 -14.67 -9.59
C ASP A 115 -10.17 -14.48 -8.73
N PRO A 116 -11.13 -15.43 -8.79
CA PRO A 116 -12.39 -15.34 -8.05
C PRO A 116 -12.20 -15.24 -6.53
N GLU A 117 -11.17 -15.87 -5.98
CA GLU A 117 -10.86 -15.81 -4.55
C GLU A 117 -10.47 -14.37 -4.13
N LEU A 118 -9.59 -13.75 -4.88
CA LEU A 118 -9.20 -12.36 -4.64
C LEU A 118 -10.37 -11.38 -4.89
N TYR A 119 -11.27 -11.71 -5.82
CA TYR A 119 -12.50 -10.94 -6.02
C TYR A 119 -13.40 -10.96 -4.78
N GLU A 120 -13.67 -12.12 -4.20
CA GLU A 120 -14.50 -12.25 -2.99
C GLU A 120 -13.83 -11.60 -1.78
N PHE A 121 -12.52 -11.77 -1.64
CA PHE A 121 -11.76 -11.07 -0.63
C PHE A 121 -11.90 -9.55 -0.73
N ARG A 122 -11.74 -8.99 -1.94
CA ARG A 122 -11.88 -7.56 -2.19
C ARG A 122 -13.29 -7.05 -1.86
N LYS A 123 -14.32 -7.82 -2.23
CA LYS A 123 -15.72 -7.50 -1.91
C LYS A 123 -15.93 -7.36 -0.40
N GLN A 124 -15.40 -8.28 0.40
CA GLN A 124 -15.47 -8.22 1.86
C GLN A 124 -14.78 -6.96 2.43
N LEU A 125 -13.70 -6.47 1.82
CA LEU A 125 -13.07 -5.22 2.23
C LEU A 125 -14.02 -4.03 2.06
N TYR A 126 -14.73 -3.94 0.92
CA TYR A 126 -15.70 -2.88 0.70
C TYR A 126 -16.94 -2.98 1.60
N GLU A 127 -17.34 -4.18 2.00
CA GLU A 127 -18.45 -4.38 2.95
C GLU A 127 -18.08 -3.95 4.38
N ARG A 128 -16.79 -3.96 4.71
CA ARG A 128 -16.26 -3.61 6.03
C ARG A 128 -15.76 -2.18 6.14
N GLU A 129 -15.66 -1.46 5.03
CA GLU A 129 -15.09 -0.12 5.05
C GLU A 129 -15.96 0.87 5.82
N VAL A 130 -15.31 1.81 6.47
CA VAL A 130 -15.96 2.94 7.15
C VAL A 130 -15.40 4.26 6.65
N ALA A 131 -16.27 5.24 6.51
CA ALA A 131 -15.88 6.59 6.12
C ALA A 131 -15.26 7.33 7.31
N VAL A 132 -14.11 7.95 7.10
CA VAL A 132 -13.47 8.82 8.08
C VAL A 132 -14.10 10.21 7.99
N GLY A 133 -14.79 10.62 9.04
CA GLY A 133 -15.24 12.02 9.18
C GLY A 133 -14.03 12.93 9.37
N TYR A 134 -13.97 14.03 8.62
CA TYR A 134 -12.90 15.02 8.76
C TYR A 134 -13.43 16.44 8.74
N SER A 135 -12.71 17.33 9.42
CA SER A 135 -12.84 18.77 9.35
C SER A 135 -11.47 19.40 9.17
N LEU A 136 -11.42 20.70 8.95
CA LEU A 136 -10.16 21.44 8.89
C LEU A 136 -9.31 21.16 10.14
N GLY A 137 -8.08 20.71 9.94
CA GLY A 137 -7.12 20.36 10.99
C GLY A 137 -7.23 18.92 11.51
N THR A 138 -8.16 18.11 11.02
CA THR A 138 -8.21 16.68 11.37
C THR A 138 -6.93 15.98 10.89
N ALA A 139 -6.32 15.19 11.77
CA ALA A 139 -5.22 14.29 11.47
C ALA A 139 -5.71 12.84 11.53
N LEU A 140 -5.62 12.13 10.41
CA LEU A 140 -5.82 10.68 10.34
C LEU A 140 -4.45 10.01 10.36
N ILE A 141 -4.19 9.19 11.38
CA ILE A 141 -2.93 8.43 11.51
C ILE A 141 -3.25 6.96 11.36
N TYR A 142 -2.54 6.26 10.46
CA TYR A 142 -2.71 4.84 10.25
C TYR A 142 -1.39 4.18 9.84
N ARG A 143 -1.34 2.85 9.99
CA ARG A 143 -0.21 2.03 9.53
C ARG A 143 -0.26 1.92 8.00
N HIS A 144 0.87 1.89 7.32
CA HIS A 144 0.94 1.72 5.85
C HIS A 144 0.33 0.41 5.34
N ASP A 145 0.14 -0.57 6.20
CA ASP A 145 -0.55 -1.81 5.89
C ASP A 145 -2.06 -1.79 6.24
N LEU A 146 -2.67 -0.62 6.41
CA LEU A 146 -4.11 -0.46 6.52
C LEU A 146 -4.77 -0.42 5.14
N TRP A 147 -5.82 -1.21 4.94
CA TRP A 147 -6.68 -1.10 3.77
C TRP A 147 -7.45 0.22 3.79
N HIS A 148 -7.28 1.00 2.73
CA HIS A 148 -7.94 2.29 2.61
C HIS A 148 -8.14 2.71 1.15
N ARG A 149 -8.91 3.76 0.93
CA ARG A 149 -9.10 4.41 -0.36
C ARG A 149 -9.61 5.84 -0.21
N GLY A 150 -9.29 6.68 -1.17
CA GLY A 150 -9.94 7.98 -1.32
C GLY A 150 -11.18 7.86 -2.20
N THR A 151 -12.23 8.62 -1.89
CA THR A 151 -13.47 8.65 -2.66
C THR A 151 -13.62 9.93 -3.47
N PRO A 152 -14.50 9.98 -4.48
CA PRO A 152 -14.80 11.19 -5.22
C PRO A 152 -15.35 12.29 -4.32
N LEU A 153 -15.11 13.55 -4.67
CA LEU A 153 -15.79 14.68 -4.09
C LEU A 153 -17.24 14.70 -4.61
N THR A 154 -18.19 14.81 -3.70
CA THR A 154 -19.62 14.70 -4.02
C THR A 154 -20.32 16.00 -3.68
N THR A 155 -20.01 17.06 -4.41
CA THR A 155 -20.64 18.37 -4.21
C THR A 155 -21.23 18.89 -5.51
N GLU A 156 -22.28 19.70 -5.43
CA GLU A 156 -22.89 20.38 -6.58
C GLU A 156 -22.05 21.58 -7.06
N ARG A 157 -21.14 22.04 -6.23
CA ARG A 157 -20.25 23.17 -6.53
C ARG A 157 -18.85 22.68 -6.83
N GLU A 158 -18.13 23.42 -7.66
CA GLU A 158 -16.70 23.19 -7.83
C GLU A 158 -15.98 23.48 -6.51
N VAL A 159 -15.33 22.44 -5.98
CA VAL A 159 -14.55 22.52 -4.74
C VAL A 159 -13.25 21.76 -4.90
N THR A 160 -12.27 22.15 -4.11
CA THR A 160 -10.97 21.45 -4.02
C THR A 160 -10.75 21.02 -2.58
N ARG A 161 -10.48 19.71 -2.41
CA ARG A 161 -10.02 19.16 -1.16
C ARG A 161 -8.49 19.17 -1.13
N HIS A 162 -7.91 19.78 -0.10
CA HIS A 162 -6.48 19.79 0.15
C HIS A 162 -6.17 18.91 1.34
N ILE A 163 -5.16 18.06 1.18
CA ILE A 163 -4.59 17.23 2.25
C ILE A 163 -3.07 17.28 2.19
N HIS A 164 -2.45 17.02 3.33
CA HIS A 164 -1.01 16.81 3.44
C HIS A 164 -0.76 15.40 3.94
N SER A 165 -0.13 14.60 3.15
CA SER A 165 0.27 13.22 3.42
C SER A 165 1.71 13.23 3.92
N LEU A 166 1.93 12.70 5.12
CA LEU A 166 3.22 12.64 5.79
C LEU A 166 3.51 11.20 6.21
N SER A 167 4.50 10.59 5.61
CA SER A 167 4.91 9.24 5.95
C SER A 167 6.06 9.25 6.94
N PHE A 168 5.93 8.51 8.04
CA PHE A 168 6.96 8.36 9.06
C PHE A 168 7.33 6.89 9.24
N ARG A 169 8.60 6.64 9.55
CA ARG A 169 9.13 5.32 9.83
C ARG A 169 10.02 5.30 11.08
N LYS A 170 10.24 4.13 11.63
CA LYS A 170 11.32 3.94 12.61
C LYS A 170 12.67 4.26 11.97
N ALA A 171 13.50 5.02 12.66
CA ALA A 171 14.82 5.40 12.15
C ALA A 171 15.74 4.22 11.87
N GLN A 172 15.56 3.12 12.60
CA GLN A 172 16.38 1.91 12.53
C GLN A 172 15.73 0.78 11.73
N SER A 173 14.63 1.06 11.03
CA SER A 173 13.93 0.06 10.22
C SER A 173 14.62 -0.09 8.87
N GLU A 174 15.46 -1.09 8.74
CA GLU A 174 16.26 -1.33 7.52
C GLU A 174 15.43 -1.79 6.34
N TYR A 175 14.32 -2.50 6.58
CA TYR A 175 13.40 -3.00 5.55
C TYR A 175 12.29 -2.03 5.15
N CYS A 176 12.15 -0.93 5.86
CA CYS A 176 11.33 0.21 5.45
C CYS A 176 12.16 1.16 4.58
N THR A 177 12.76 0.65 3.54
CA THR A 177 13.52 1.49 2.63
C THR A 177 12.56 2.28 1.77
N PRO A 178 12.64 3.61 1.77
CA PRO A 178 11.82 4.41 0.90
C PRO A 178 12.23 4.15 -0.54
N TRP A 179 11.47 3.35 -1.24
CA TRP A 179 11.36 3.59 -2.64
C TRP A 179 10.67 4.93 -2.74
N SER A 180 11.37 5.95 -3.20
CA SER A 180 10.68 7.19 -3.49
C SER A 180 9.46 6.80 -4.32
N SER A 181 8.28 7.20 -3.91
CA SER A 181 7.04 6.90 -4.63
C SER A 181 7.17 7.28 -6.13
N GLY A 182 8.01 8.26 -6.44
CA GLY A 182 8.41 8.60 -7.80
C GLY A 182 9.17 7.48 -8.52
N LEU A 183 10.09 6.77 -7.88
CA LEU A 183 10.83 5.68 -8.52
C LEU A 183 9.96 4.44 -8.74
N ALA A 184 9.19 4.05 -7.74
CA ALA A 184 8.26 2.93 -7.86
C ALA A 184 7.21 3.18 -8.96
N ARG A 185 6.75 4.41 -9.08
CA ARG A 185 5.76 4.84 -10.08
C ARG A 185 6.35 5.00 -11.47
N ALA A 186 7.49 5.67 -11.60
CA ALA A 186 8.17 5.83 -12.90
C ALA A 186 8.56 4.48 -13.52
N LEU A 187 8.70 3.45 -12.71
CA LEU A 187 9.11 2.14 -13.17
C LEU A 187 7.95 1.21 -13.57
N TYR A 188 6.69 1.47 -13.21
CA TYR A 188 5.50 0.69 -13.59
C TYR A 188 5.75 -0.84 -13.64
N GLY A 189 6.17 -1.43 -12.54
CA GLY A 189 6.55 -2.84 -12.46
C GLY A 189 7.98 -3.15 -12.96
N ARG A 190 8.70 -2.21 -13.57
CA ARG A 190 10.11 -2.41 -13.94
C ARG A 190 11.00 -2.52 -12.69
N GLY A 191 10.67 -1.79 -11.62
CA GLY A 191 11.36 -1.90 -10.34
C GLY A 191 11.30 -3.32 -9.76
N GLU A 192 10.14 -3.97 -9.83
CA GLU A 192 10.01 -5.38 -9.46
C GLU A 192 10.88 -6.28 -10.33
N ALA A 193 10.91 -6.04 -11.64
CA ALA A 193 11.72 -6.81 -12.58
C ALA A 193 13.23 -6.64 -12.31
N ILE A 194 13.66 -5.45 -11.90
CA ILE A 194 15.04 -5.20 -11.47
C ILE A 194 15.32 -5.95 -10.17
N LEU A 195 14.49 -5.76 -9.15
CA LEU A 195 14.68 -6.37 -7.84
C LEU A 195 14.70 -7.91 -7.90
N THR A 196 13.78 -8.52 -8.65
CA THR A 196 13.67 -9.99 -8.75
C THR A 196 14.84 -10.64 -9.50
N ARG A 197 15.48 -9.92 -10.44
CA ARG A 197 16.65 -10.37 -11.19
C ARG A 197 17.98 -9.97 -10.54
N ALA A 198 17.96 -9.05 -9.59
CA ALA A 198 19.15 -8.57 -8.91
C ALA A 198 19.81 -9.68 -8.09
N SER A 199 21.13 -9.66 -8.02
CA SER A 199 21.89 -10.50 -7.07
C SER A 199 21.55 -10.11 -5.62
N ILE A 200 21.86 -10.97 -4.65
CA ILE A 200 21.66 -10.69 -3.23
C ILE A 200 22.34 -9.37 -2.84
N THR A 201 23.59 -9.15 -3.27
CA THR A 201 24.33 -7.92 -3.00
C THR A 201 23.61 -6.69 -3.56
N GLN A 202 23.11 -6.78 -4.79
CA GLN A 202 22.36 -5.68 -5.40
C GLN A 202 21.03 -5.43 -4.68
N ARG A 203 20.33 -6.48 -4.26
CA ARG A 203 19.11 -6.35 -3.43
C ARG A 203 19.41 -5.62 -2.11
N CYS A 204 20.53 -5.97 -1.46
CA CYS A 204 20.94 -5.28 -0.23
C CYS A 204 21.22 -3.78 -0.46
N VAL A 205 21.85 -3.42 -1.57
CA VAL A 205 22.06 -2.00 -1.95
C VAL A 205 20.72 -1.28 -2.15
N LEU A 206 19.70 -1.98 -2.66
CA LEU A 206 18.34 -1.45 -2.80
C LEU A 206 17.57 -1.43 -1.46
N GLY A 207 18.16 -1.93 -0.37
CA GLY A 207 17.55 -1.97 0.96
C GLY A 207 16.71 -3.23 1.24
N PHE A 208 16.88 -4.29 0.44
CA PHE A 208 16.25 -5.57 0.72
C PHE A 208 17.08 -6.34 1.77
N PRO A 209 16.47 -6.89 2.84
CA PRO A 209 17.22 -7.55 3.89
C PRO A 209 18.07 -8.74 3.36
N ALA A 210 19.31 -8.83 3.78
CA ALA A 210 20.20 -9.95 3.41
C ALA A 210 19.68 -11.29 3.94
N PRO A 211 20.04 -12.44 3.32
CA PRO A 211 19.85 -13.75 3.93
C PRO A 211 20.42 -13.78 5.34
N GLY A 212 19.70 -14.39 6.29
CA GLY A 212 20.11 -14.43 7.69
C GLY A 212 19.82 -13.15 8.51
N HIS A 213 19.33 -12.08 7.90
CA HIS A 213 18.88 -10.90 8.64
C HIS A 213 17.73 -11.26 9.60
N PRO A 214 17.63 -10.64 10.80
CA PRO A 214 16.55 -10.92 11.77
C PRO A 214 15.13 -10.65 11.27
N TYR A 215 14.96 -9.91 10.19
CA TYR A 215 13.69 -9.72 9.49
C TYR A 215 13.06 -11.04 9.03
N TRP A 216 13.89 -12.00 8.61
CA TRP A 216 13.42 -13.24 8.01
C TRP A 216 12.92 -14.23 9.05
N ASN A 217 11.67 -14.62 8.88
CA ASN A 217 10.97 -15.70 9.57
C ASN A 217 10.02 -16.38 8.56
N PRO A 218 9.35 -17.48 8.89
CA PRO A 218 8.46 -18.17 7.96
C PRO A 218 7.39 -17.24 7.35
N ASP A 219 6.78 -16.36 8.15
CA ASP A 219 5.71 -15.47 7.70
C ASP A 219 6.21 -14.42 6.71
N THR A 220 7.37 -13.80 6.99
CA THR A 220 7.94 -12.81 6.08
C THR A 220 8.44 -13.42 4.78
N ILE A 221 8.93 -14.66 4.79
CA ILE A 221 9.28 -15.41 3.57
C ILE A 221 8.04 -15.64 2.73
N GLU A 222 6.97 -16.16 3.30
CA GLU A 222 5.71 -16.39 2.56
C GLU A 222 5.09 -15.08 2.06
N ALA A 223 5.15 -14.02 2.85
CA ALA A 223 4.68 -12.70 2.43
C ALA A 223 5.46 -12.17 1.22
N VAL A 224 6.77 -12.32 1.20
CA VAL A 224 7.62 -11.89 0.07
C VAL A 224 7.41 -12.78 -1.15
N LYS A 225 7.26 -14.10 -0.99
CA LYS A 225 6.89 -15.00 -2.09
C LYS A 225 5.55 -14.60 -2.72
N ALA A 226 4.55 -14.30 -1.90
CA ALA A 226 3.24 -13.86 -2.38
C ALA A 226 3.32 -12.53 -3.14
N ARG A 227 4.19 -11.61 -2.70
CA ARG A 227 4.41 -10.34 -3.38
C ARG A 227 5.15 -10.46 -4.71
N TYR A 228 6.09 -11.40 -4.83
CA TYR A 228 6.93 -11.62 -6.02
C TYR A 228 6.77 -13.05 -6.56
N PRO A 229 5.54 -13.51 -6.84
CA PRO A 229 5.25 -14.92 -7.07
C PRO A 229 6.01 -15.47 -8.30
N GLY A 230 6.85 -16.49 -8.07
CA GLY A 230 7.64 -17.14 -9.09
C GLY A 230 8.70 -16.28 -9.77
N LYS A 231 8.89 -15.02 -9.31
CA LYS A 231 9.82 -14.08 -9.92
C LYS A 231 11.15 -13.94 -9.15
N MET A 232 11.11 -14.16 -7.85
CA MET A 232 12.27 -14.00 -6.98
C MET A 232 12.73 -15.36 -6.44
N ASP A 233 14.01 -15.69 -6.59
CA ASP A 233 14.59 -16.85 -5.91
C ASP A 233 14.73 -16.55 -4.41
N MET A 234 13.94 -17.26 -3.61
CA MET A 234 13.92 -17.13 -2.16
C MET A 234 14.73 -18.19 -1.43
N ARG A 235 15.28 -19.21 -2.14
CA ARG A 235 16.07 -20.30 -1.52
C ARG A 235 17.20 -19.80 -0.63
N PRO A 236 18.01 -18.79 -1.00
CA PRO A 236 19.07 -18.32 -0.12
C PRO A 236 18.57 -17.77 1.23
N TYR A 237 17.34 -17.27 1.28
CA TYR A 237 16.73 -16.74 2.50
C TYR A 237 16.13 -17.85 3.36
N GLU A 238 15.56 -18.88 2.73
CA GLU A 238 15.04 -20.09 3.37
C GLU A 238 16.15 -20.92 3.98
N ASP A 239 17.23 -21.14 3.22
CA ASP A 239 18.40 -21.89 3.66
C ASP A 239 19.04 -21.24 4.90
N ALA A 240 19.27 -19.91 4.84
CA ALA A 240 19.82 -19.16 5.96
C ALA A 240 18.87 -19.10 7.19
N LEU A 241 17.57 -19.29 7.01
CA LEU A 241 16.63 -19.43 8.12
C LEU A 241 16.73 -20.83 8.75
N SER A 242 16.84 -21.87 7.92
CA SER A 242 16.93 -23.26 8.36
C SER A 242 18.23 -23.55 9.14
N GLU A 243 19.33 -22.90 8.78
CA GLU A 243 20.62 -22.99 9.48
C GLU A 243 20.60 -22.39 10.90
N LYS A 244 19.59 -21.56 11.22
CA LYS A 244 19.43 -20.95 12.54
C LYS A 244 18.58 -21.76 13.52
N VAL A 245 17.95 -22.82 13.05
CA VAL A 245 17.16 -23.72 13.91
C VAL A 245 18.11 -24.81 14.42
N PRO A 246 18.47 -24.82 15.72
CA PRO A 246 19.33 -25.82 16.30
C PRO A 246 18.68 -27.20 16.37
#